data_d707b215cb2f0fe5c10d7642637c9d9a
#
_entry.id   d707b215cb2f0fe5c10d7642637c9d9a
#
_cell.length_a   1.000
_cell.length_b   1.000
_cell.length_c   1.000
_cell.angle_alpha   90.00
_cell.angle_beta   90.00
_cell.angle_gamma   90.00
#
_symmetry.space_group_name_H-M   'P 1'
#
loop_
_entity.id
_entity.type
_entity.pdbx_description
1 polymer ?
#
loop_
_entity_poly.entity_id
_entity_poly.type
_entity_poly.pdbx_seq_one_letter_code
_entity_poly.pdbx_strand_id
1 'polypeptide(L)'
;MKMKLLSGGLLLVVLGLSWIACTSNPFFDDDEIRSAQLSGRLRLEGSDLPDSALVWLEGLNVYDYTDAAGDFALLLPAPETQGVGGGANGTYNLFFYVGNYYIQTLPIQLVEGRVKTNQKLVRDNGKLRQTIQLTKCLAITTTIEPETLTTTSGGTVRISLNLHAMQDSVTYWSLIWNEPIGATTRLHHAGQYLKACPPGDSRAQFFYNQQCFPYISGVPGGDTKRLSEELTIQPGQLSAGRYLVWHVFYVLDDAIPSNISAFYGNLTQFSEDPQFIEKYLRQPLKQQTALLTVLP
;
A
#
# COMPACT_ATOMS: atom_id res chain seq x y z
N MET A 1 -53.46 4.92 -72.19
CA MET A 1 -53.54 5.40 -70.77
C MET A 1 -53.00 4.33 -69.79
N LYS A 2 -51.69 4.12 -69.82
CA LYS A 2 -51.02 3.18 -68.84
C LYS A 2 -49.57 3.61 -68.63
N MET A 3 -49.36 4.71 -67.89
CA MET A 3 -48.03 5.14 -67.58
C MET A 3 -47.98 6.09 -66.36
N LYS A 4 -48.56 5.69 -65.22
CA LYS A 4 -48.51 6.48 -63.97
C LYS A 4 -48.29 5.65 -62.71
N LEU A 5 -47.96 4.35 -62.77
CA LEU A 5 -47.80 3.50 -61.56
C LEU A 5 -46.36 3.13 -61.27
N LEU A 6 -45.35 3.49 -62.08
CA LEU A 6 -43.96 3.13 -61.84
C LEU A 6 -43.14 4.16 -60.96
N SER A 7 -43.62 5.40 -60.86
CA SER A 7 -42.86 6.44 -60.17
C SER A 7 -43.02 6.43 -58.65
N GLY A 8 -44.13 5.85 -58.13
CA GLY A 8 -44.39 5.79 -56.66
C GLY A 8 -43.59 4.71 -55.95
N GLY A 9 -43.30 3.60 -56.64
CA GLY A 9 -42.56 2.49 -56.06
C GLY A 9 -41.05 2.79 -55.82
N LEU A 10 -40.48 3.56 -56.75
CA LEU A 10 -39.05 3.91 -56.68
C LEU A 10 -38.76 4.93 -55.59
N LEU A 11 -39.69 5.83 -55.29
CA LEU A 11 -39.53 6.83 -54.23
C LEU A 11 -39.61 6.20 -52.83
N LEU A 12 -40.47 5.17 -52.62
CA LEU A 12 -40.58 4.45 -51.36
C LEU A 12 -39.37 3.55 -51.05
N VAL A 13 -38.71 2.98 -52.09
CA VAL A 13 -37.50 2.17 -51.90
C VAL A 13 -36.30 3.06 -51.54
N VAL A 14 -36.20 4.27 -52.08
CA VAL A 14 -35.13 5.22 -51.77
C VAL A 14 -35.31 5.80 -50.37
N LEU A 15 -36.53 6.05 -49.92
CA LEU A 15 -36.83 6.48 -48.53
C LEU A 15 -36.63 5.37 -47.52
N GLY A 16 -36.86 4.09 -47.85
CA GLY A 16 -36.62 2.94 -47.00
C GLY A 16 -35.13 2.64 -46.80
N LEU A 17 -34.31 2.87 -47.80
CA LEU A 17 -32.84 2.68 -47.74
C LEU A 17 -32.13 3.77 -46.92
N SER A 18 -32.68 4.96 -46.77
CA SER A 18 -32.09 6.03 -45.94
C SER A 18 -32.28 5.84 -44.44
N TRP A 19 -33.18 4.94 -43.98
CA TRP A 19 -33.36 4.63 -42.57
C TRP A 19 -32.42 3.53 -42.04
N ILE A 20 -31.76 2.79 -42.95
CA ILE A 20 -30.81 1.71 -42.54
C ILE A 20 -29.38 2.27 -42.47
N ALA A 21 -29.10 3.46 -43.00
CA ALA A 21 -27.78 4.06 -43.08
C ALA A 21 -27.38 4.90 -41.82
N CYS A 22 -28.22 4.99 -40.79
CA CYS A 22 -27.98 5.86 -39.64
C CYS A 22 -27.60 5.12 -38.33
N THR A 23 -27.17 3.86 -38.36
CA THR A 23 -26.86 3.13 -37.12
C THR A 23 -25.41 2.73 -36.98
N SER A 24 -24.52 3.05 -37.89
CA SER A 24 -23.08 2.90 -37.69
C SER A 24 -22.37 4.09 -38.31
N ASN A 25 -21.90 4.99 -37.50
CA ASN A 25 -21.00 6.05 -37.91
C ASN A 25 -19.58 5.49 -37.92
N PRO A 26 -18.97 5.20 -39.11
CA PRO A 26 -17.65 4.58 -39.18
C PRO A 26 -16.51 5.52 -38.72
N PHE A 27 -16.85 6.74 -38.30
CA PHE A 27 -15.90 7.74 -37.83
C PHE A 27 -15.88 7.89 -36.30
N PHE A 28 -16.76 7.23 -35.60
CA PHE A 28 -16.68 7.12 -34.14
C PHE A 28 -16.34 5.67 -33.82
N ASP A 29 -15.16 5.47 -33.35
CA ASP A 29 -14.69 4.20 -32.75
C ASP A 29 -15.40 4.08 -31.41
N ASP A 30 -16.74 3.85 -31.43
CA ASP A 30 -17.63 3.92 -30.25
C ASP A 30 -17.59 2.67 -29.36
N ASP A 31 -16.70 1.73 -29.68
CA ASP A 31 -16.53 0.51 -28.85
C ASP A 31 -15.38 0.63 -27.84
N GLU A 32 -15.07 1.87 -27.40
CA GLU A 32 -14.14 2.03 -26.30
C GLU A 32 -14.82 1.61 -25.00
N ILE A 33 -14.70 0.31 -24.67
CA ILE A 33 -15.22 -0.24 -23.44
C ILE A 33 -14.52 0.44 -22.26
N ARG A 34 -15.29 1.07 -21.38
CA ARG A 34 -14.81 1.82 -20.22
C ARG A 34 -15.28 1.16 -18.94
N SER A 35 -14.40 1.02 -17.97
CA SER A 35 -14.71 0.39 -16.69
C SER A 35 -14.75 1.41 -15.55
N ALA A 36 -15.75 1.30 -14.67
CA ALA A 36 -15.81 2.01 -13.42
C ALA A 36 -14.92 1.40 -12.34
N GLN A 37 -14.33 0.25 -12.60
CA GLN A 37 -13.49 -0.49 -11.68
C GLN A 37 -12.13 -0.77 -12.32
N LEU A 38 -11.09 -0.67 -11.51
CA LEU A 38 -9.74 -1.13 -11.84
C LEU A 38 -9.36 -2.22 -10.85
N SER A 39 -9.04 -3.41 -11.33
CA SER A 39 -8.69 -4.55 -10.49
C SER A 39 -7.47 -5.28 -11.02
N GLY A 40 -6.86 -6.10 -10.18
CA GLY A 40 -5.68 -6.85 -10.58
C GLY A 40 -5.14 -7.73 -9.46
N ARG A 41 -3.94 -8.21 -9.68
CA ARG A 41 -3.22 -9.02 -8.71
C ARG A 41 -1.79 -8.54 -8.55
N LEU A 42 -1.34 -8.53 -7.30
CA LEU A 42 0.03 -8.25 -6.91
C LEU A 42 0.69 -9.50 -6.35
N ARG A 43 2.00 -9.63 -6.54
CA ARG A 43 2.85 -10.60 -5.88
C ARG A 43 4.06 -9.90 -5.28
N LEU A 44 4.54 -10.41 -4.18
CA LEU A 44 5.79 -10.00 -3.58
C LEU A 44 6.90 -11.00 -3.92
N GLU A 45 8.10 -10.50 -4.14
CA GLU A 45 9.27 -11.35 -4.29
C GLU A 45 9.57 -12.08 -2.98
N GLY A 46 9.97 -13.35 -3.08
CA GLY A 46 10.24 -14.21 -1.93
C GLY A 46 8.97 -14.93 -1.43
N SER A 47 8.96 -15.23 -0.13
CA SER A 47 7.89 -16.00 0.52
C SER A 47 6.85 -15.12 1.24
N ASP A 48 6.94 -13.80 1.13
CA ASP A 48 6.02 -12.89 1.81
C ASP A 48 4.63 -12.98 1.18
N LEU A 49 3.61 -12.96 2.05
CA LEU A 49 2.23 -12.89 1.60
C LEU A 49 1.93 -11.52 1.01
N PRO A 50 1.22 -11.45 -0.12
CA PRO A 50 0.95 -10.19 -0.82
C PRO A 50 -0.20 -9.37 -0.22
N ASP A 51 -0.72 -9.75 0.94
CA ASP A 51 -1.79 -9.04 1.64
C ASP A 51 -1.37 -7.64 2.09
N SER A 52 -2.33 -6.75 2.26
CA SER A 52 -2.14 -5.42 2.82
C SER A 52 -1.13 -4.52 2.08
N ALA A 53 -0.79 -4.81 0.83
CA ALA A 53 -0.06 -3.88 -0.02
C ALA A 53 -0.99 -2.74 -0.45
N LEU A 54 -0.52 -1.49 -0.38
CA LEU A 54 -1.30 -0.34 -0.82
C LEU A 54 -1.31 -0.27 -2.35
N VAL A 55 -2.50 -0.13 -2.91
CA VAL A 55 -2.72 0.19 -4.33
C VAL A 55 -3.41 1.55 -4.40
N TRP A 56 -2.77 2.53 -5.02
CA TRP A 56 -3.24 3.91 -5.03
C TRP A 56 -3.28 4.49 -6.43
N LEU A 57 -4.44 4.97 -6.85
CA LEU A 57 -4.60 5.74 -8.08
C LEU A 57 -4.46 7.24 -7.79
N GLU A 58 -3.34 7.81 -8.25
CA GLU A 58 -3.04 9.23 -8.10
C GLU A 58 -4.11 10.12 -8.75
N GLY A 59 -4.24 11.36 -8.25
CA GLY A 59 -5.16 12.35 -8.82
C GLY A 59 -6.62 12.17 -8.41
N LEU A 60 -7.13 10.96 -8.37
CA LEU A 60 -8.46 10.67 -7.83
C LEU A 60 -8.44 10.35 -6.33
N ASN A 61 -7.27 10.14 -5.77
CA ASN A 61 -7.07 9.77 -4.37
C ASN A 61 -7.85 8.51 -3.95
N VAL A 62 -7.98 7.55 -4.88
CA VAL A 62 -8.65 6.27 -4.66
C VAL A 62 -7.61 5.23 -4.34
N TYR A 63 -7.81 4.48 -3.28
CA TYR A 63 -6.90 3.42 -2.86
C TYR A 63 -7.62 2.20 -2.32
N ASP A 64 -6.92 1.09 -2.31
CA ASP A 64 -7.33 -0.18 -1.73
C ASP A 64 -6.10 -0.91 -1.21
N TYR A 65 -6.32 -1.94 -0.39
CA TYR A 65 -5.27 -2.85 0.04
C TYR A 65 -5.50 -4.22 -0.55
N THR A 66 -4.42 -4.88 -0.94
CA THR A 66 -4.52 -6.25 -1.44
C THR A 66 -4.99 -7.22 -0.35
N ASP A 67 -5.76 -8.21 -0.75
CA ASP A 67 -6.16 -9.34 0.10
C ASP A 67 -5.04 -10.40 0.25
N ALA A 68 -5.33 -11.50 0.94
CA ALA A 68 -4.38 -12.59 1.17
C ALA A 68 -3.90 -13.29 -0.12
N ALA A 69 -4.65 -13.20 -1.22
CA ALA A 69 -4.26 -13.72 -2.52
C ALA A 69 -3.49 -12.68 -3.37
N GLY A 70 -3.39 -11.45 -2.87
CA GLY A 70 -2.81 -10.30 -3.56
C GLY A 70 -3.76 -9.64 -4.53
N ASP A 71 -5.05 -9.96 -4.49
CA ASP A 71 -6.04 -9.33 -5.34
C ASP A 71 -6.45 -7.96 -4.76
N PHE A 72 -6.73 -6.99 -5.65
CA PHE A 72 -7.24 -5.67 -5.32
C PHE A 72 -8.35 -5.24 -6.27
N ALA A 73 -9.19 -4.30 -5.82
CA ALA A 73 -10.28 -3.76 -6.62
C ALA A 73 -10.56 -2.29 -6.26
N LEU A 74 -10.09 -1.36 -7.08
CA LEU A 74 -10.39 0.07 -6.96
C LEU A 74 -11.71 0.38 -7.64
N LEU A 75 -12.68 0.88 -6.91
CA LEU A 75 -13.91 1.43 -7.45
C LEU A 75 -13.72 2.93 -7.66
N LEU A 76 -13.83 3.38 -8.92
CA LEU A 76 -13.72 4.79 -9.25
C LEU A 76 -14.97 5.54 -8.77
N PRO A 77 -14.82 6.76 -8.24
CA PRO A 77 -15.95 7.63 -7.96
C PRO A 77 -16.80 7.88 -9.22
N ALA A 78 -18.03 8.30 -9.04
CA ALA A 78 -18.87 8.69 -10.17
C ALA A 78 -18.22 9.88 -10.91
N PRO A 79 -18.25 9.90 -12.27
CA PRO A 79 -17.55 10.92 -13.05
C PRO A 79 -17.85 12.36 -12.63
N GLU A 80 -19.10 12.63 -12.28
CA GLU A 80 -19.58 13.94 -11.82
C GLU A 80 -18.95 14.40 -10.50
N THR A 81 -18.34 13.49 -9.74
CA THR A 81 -17.65 13.79 -8.45
C THR A 81 -16.13 13.88 -8.60
N GLN A 82 -15.59 13.61 -9.78
CA GLN A 82 -14.14 13.57 -10.03
C GLN A 82 -13.52 14.92 -10.40
N GLY A 83 -14.22 16.01 -10.22
CA GLY A 83 -13.75 17.39 -10.48
C GLY A 83 -14.65 18.17 -11.40
N VAL A 84 -14.21 19.37 -11.78
CA VAL A 84 -14.99 20.28 -12.64
C VAL A 84 -14.95 19.78 -14.08
N GLY A 85 -16.10 19.47 -14.67
CA GLY A 85 -16.21 19.14 -16.11
C GLY A 85 -16.65 17.71 -16.43
N GLY A 86 -17.06 16.90 -15.45
CA GLY A 86 -17.77 15.64 -15.75
C GLY A 86 -16.88 14.42 -15.92
N GLY A 87 -15.82 14.32 -15.15
CA GLY A 87 -14.96 13.14 -15.10
C GLY A 87 -13.50 13.40 -15.50
N ALA A 88 -12.60 12.68 -14.86
CA ALA A 88 -11.17 12.78 -15.08
C ALA A 88 -10.79 12.29 -16.48
N ASN A 89 -9.93 13.04 -17.17
CA ASN A 89 -9.38 12.68 -18.48
C ASN A 89 -7.85 12.75 -18.42
N GLY A 90 -7.17 11.77 -18.99
CA GLY A 90 -5.72 11.74 -19.10
C GLY A 90 -5.09 10.48 -18.52
N THR A 91 -3.78 10.55 -18.32
CA THR A 91 -2.99 9.44 -17.75
C THR A 91 -2.71 9.71 -16.29
N TYR A 92 -3.01 8.74 -15.45
CA TYR A 92 -2.84 8.75 -14.01
C TYR A 92 -1.93 7.62 -13.59
N ASN A 93 -1.13 7.83 -12.54
CA ASN A 93 -0.25 6.81 -12.03
C ASN A 93 -0.99 5.91 -11.03
N LEU A 94 -0.92 4.60 -11.26
CA LEU A 94 -1.32 3.59 -10.29
C LEU A 94 -0.06 3.11 -9.58
N PHE A 95 0.03 3.39 -8.29
CA PHE A 95 1.14 3.00 -7.44
C PHE A 95 0.84 1.73 -6.68
N PHE A 96 1.87 0.88 -6.53
CA PHE A 96 1.86 -0.32 -5.72
C PHE A 96 2.96 -0.19 -4.67
N TYR A 97 2.58 -0.14 -3.39
CA TYR A 97 3.50 0.20 -2.32
C TYR A 97 3.46 -0.80 -1.17
N VAL A 98 4.65 -1.26 -0.79
CA VAL A 98 4.98 -1.97 0.46
C VAL A 98 6.29 -1.37 0.93
N GLY A 99 6.37 -0.90 2.19
CA GLY A 99 7.43 -0.01 2.65
C GLY A 99 8.85 -0.55 2.58
N ASN A 100 9.04 -1.86 2.44
CA ASN A 100 10.37 -2.48 2.26
C ASN A 100 10.52 -3.18 0.91
N TYR A 101 9.76 -2.71 -0.10
CA TYR A 101 9.85 -3.13 -1.50
C TYR A 101 10.01 -1.88 -2.37
N TYR A 102 10.66 -2.02 -3.51
CA TYR A 102 10.68 -0.97 -4.52
C TYR A 102 9.26 -0.69 -5.02
N ILE A 103 8.88 0.57 -5.00
CA ILE A 103 7.56 1.00 -5.48
C ILE A 103 7.45 0.70 -6.99
N GLN A 104 6.28 0.23 -7.41
CA GLN A 104 5.97 0.05 -8.82
C GLN A 104 4.89 1.04 -9.23
N THR A 105 5.03 1.55 -10.46
CA THR A 105 4.12 2.53 -11.03
C THR A 105 3.62 2.05 -12.38
N LEU A 106 2.32 2.18 -12.60
CA LEU A 106 1.67 1.80 -13.85
C LEU A 106 0.81 2.96 -14.36
N PRO A 107 1.03 3.46 -15.59
CA PRO A 107 0.19 4.50 -16.16
C PRO A 107 -1.18 3.94 -16.57
N ILE A 108 -2.25 4.52 -16.03
CA ILE A 108 -3.65 4.19 -16.32
C ILE A 108 -4.29 5.35 -17.05
N GLN A 109 -4.90 5.10 -18.18
CA GLN A 109 -5.68 6.09 -18.92
C GLN A 109 -7.12 6.15 -18.40
N LEU A 110 -7.59 7.36 -18.11
CA LEU A 110 -8.98 7.64 -17.83
C LEU A 110 -9.58 8.48 -18.96
N VAL A 111 -10.82 8.17 -19.32
CA VAL A 111 -11.64 8.92 -20.27
C VAL A 111 -13.01 9.11 -19.64
N GLU A 112 -13.42 10.37 -19.48
CA GLU A 112 -14.68 10.74 -18.84
C GLU A 112 -14.88 10.04 -17.46
N GLY A 113 -13.80 9.99 -16.68
CA GLY A 113 -13.82 9.41 -15.33
C GLY A 113 -13.86 7.88 -15.26
N ARG A 114 -13.67 7.19 -16.39
CA ARG A 114 -13.66 5.73 -16.48
C ARG A 114 -12.30 5.23 -16.95
N VAL A 115 -11.93 4.03 -16.52
CA VAL A 115 -10.71 3.39 -17.02
C VAL A 115 -10.88 3.07 -18.48
N LYS A 116 -10.00 3.62 -19.32
CA LYS A 116 -9.89 3.23 -20.71
C LYS A 116 -9.33 1.83 -20.79
N THR A 117 -10.12 0.89 -21.31
CA THR A 117 -9.61 -0.45 -21.54
C THR A 117 -8.73 -0.45 -22.79
N ASN A 118 -7.62 -1.10 -22.69
CA ASN A 118 -6.73 -1.33 -23.82
C ASN A 118 -6.26 -2.77 -23.79
N GLN A 119 -6.11 -3.34 -24.97
CA GLN A 119 -5.75 -4.75 -25.11
C GLN A 119 -4.35 -5.10 -24.57
N LYS A 120 -3.50 -4.13 -24.29
CA LYS A 120 -2.13 -4.36 -23.79
C LYS A 120 -2.08 -4.42 -22.27
N LEU A 121 -2.78 -3.54 -21.57
CA LEU A 121 -2.64 -3.31 -20.14
C LEU A 121 -3.88 -3.70 -19.34
N VAL A 122 -5.04 -3.26 -19.76
CA VAL A 122 -6.31 -3.43 -19.04
C VAL A 122 -7.31 -4.15 -19.95
N ARG A 123 -7.99 -5.18 -19.41
CA ARG A 123 -9.07 -5.91 -20.09
C ARG A 123 -10.36 -5.10 -20.03
N ASP A 124 -11.34 -5.47 -20.85
CA ASP A 124 -12.63 -4.78 -20.99
C ASP A 124 -13.44 -4.65 -19.69
N ASN A 125 -13.19 -5.54 -18.74
CA ASN A 125 -13.78 -5.47 -17.39
C ASN A 125 -12.96 -4.65 -16.37
N GLY A 126 -11.97 -3.89 -16.81
CA GLY A 126 -11.09 -3.10 -15.92
C GLY A 126 -10.02 -3.91 -15.20
N LYS A 127 -9.83 -5.19 -15.54
CA LYS A 127 -8.81 -6.03 -14.88
C LYS A 127 -7.44 -5.89 -15.56
N LEU A 128 -6.39 -5.68 -14.78
CA LEU A 128 -5.02 -5.72 -15.28
C LEU A 128 -4.73 -7.10 -15.91
N ARG A 129 -4.01 -7.09 -17.05
CA ARG A 129 -3.65 -8.33 -17.75
C ARG A 129 -2.53 -9.08 -17.09
N GLN A 130 -1.63 -8.35 -16.47
CA GLN A 130 -0.44 -8.91 -15.83
C GLN A 130 -0.54 -8.79 -14.32
N THR A 131 0.00 -9.78 -13.64
CA THR A 131 0.26 -9.70 -12.20
C THR A 131 1.44 -8.76 -11.98
N ILE A 132 1.27 -7.80 -11.09
CA ILE A 132 2.34 -6.88 -10.70
C ILE A 132 3.24 -7.58 -9.68
N GLN A 133 4.54 -7.51 -9.89
CA GLN A 133 5.51 -8.08 -8.94
C GLN A 133 6.34 -6.97 -8.33
N LEU A 134 6.39 -6.90 -7.00
CA LEU A 134 7.29 -6.00 -6.27
C LEU A 134 8.56 -6.75 -5.88
N THR A 135 9.70 -6.07 -6.07
CA THR A 135 11.03 -6.57 -5.68
C THR A 135 11.38 -6.06 -4.29
N LYS A 136 11.85 -6.95 -3.42
CA LYS A 136 12.24 -6.59 -2.06
C LYS A 136 13.53 -5.76 -2.07
N CYS A 137 13.52 -4.62 -1.37
CA CYS A 137 14.73 -3.81 -1.16
C CYS A 137 15.37 -4.06 0.20
N LEU A 138 14.55 -4.32 1.24
CA LEU A 138 15.02 -4.52 2.61
C LEU A 138 14.34 -5.73 3.26
N ALA A 139 15.12 -6.73 3.67
CA ALA A 139 14.63 -7.81 4.50
C ALA A 139 14.75 -7.43 5.99
N ILE A 140 13.69 -7.68 6.75
CA ILE A 140 13.58 -7.33 8.17
C ILE A 140 13.32 -8.62 8.95
N THR A 141 14.21 -8.96 9.88
CA THR A 141 14.09 -10.16 10.73
C THR A 141 14.28 -9.76 12.19
N THR A 142 13.36 -10.17 13.04
CA THR A 142 13.37 -9.90 14.47
C THR A 142 13.50 -11.18 15.26
N THR A 143 14.31 -11.15 16.31
CA THR A 143 14.38 -12.18 17.35
C THR A 143 14.22 -11.56 18.73
N ILE A 144 13.76 -12.34 19.72
CA ILE A 144 13.52 -11.88 21.09
C ILE A 144 14.05 -12.92 22.08
N GLU A 145 14.61 -12.44 23.21
CA GLU A 145 15.10 -13.28 24.30
C GLU A 145 14.88 -12.58 25.65
N PRO A 146 14.24 -13.22 26.64
CA PRO A 146 13.53 -14.50 26.54
C PRO A 146 12.25 -14.40 25.70
N GLU A 147 11.80 -15.53 25.13
CA GLU A 147 10.55 -15.62 24.37
C GLU A 147 9.31 -15.74 25.28
N THR A 148 9.50 -15.87 26.60
CA THR A 148 8.41 -16.07 27.55
C THR A 148 8.61 -15.20 28.79
N LEU A 149 7.54 -14.53 29.22
CA LEU A 149 7.41 -13.80 30.47
C LEU A 149 6.19 -14.29 31.24
N THR A 150 6.04 -13.83 32.50
CA THR A 150 4.78 -13.99 33.26
C THR A 150 4.14 -12.62 33.51
N THR A 151 2.82 -12.58 33.64
CA THR A 151 2.09 -11.35 33.99
C THR A 151 2.50 -10.80 35.34
N THR A 152 2.89 -11.68 36.27
CA THR A 152 3.19 -11.34 37.68
C THR A 152 4.61 -10.83 37.89
N SER A 153 5.58 -11.29 37.12
CA SER A 153 6.98 -10.87 37.28
C SER A 153 7.39 -9.77 36.29
N GLY A 154 6.75 -9.69 35.13
CA GLY A 154 7.28 -8.89 34.02
C GLY A 154 8.68 -9.36 33.60
N GLY A 155 9.54 -8.46 33.23
CA GLY A 155 10.94 -8.74 32.91
C GLY A 155 11.50 -7.88 31.79
N THR A 156 12.82 -8.01 31.56
CA THR A 156 13.50 -7.37 30.44
C THR A 156 13.68 -8.38 29.33
N VAL A 157 13.25 -8.03 28.15
CA VAL A 157 13.46 -8.80 26.91
C VAL A 157 14.47 -8.09 26.03
N ARG A 158 15.39 -8.84 25.45
CA ARG A 158 16.31 -8.35 24.42
C ARG A 158 15.70 -8.60 23.07
N ILE A 159 15.51 -7.55 22.28
CA ILE A 159 14.99 -7.59 20.92
C ILE A 159 16.18 -7.36 19.99
N SER A 160 16.45 -8.31 19.11
CA SER A 160 17.48 -8.17 18.09
C SER A 160 16.83 -8.07 16.72
N LEU A 161 17.23 -7.06 15.96
CA LEU A 161 16.71 -6.71 14.65
C LEU A 161 17.83 -6.79 13.62
N ASN A 162 17.63 -7.56 12.56
CA ASN A 162 18.51 -7.60 11.41
C ASN A 162 17.83 -6.95 10.21
N LEU A 163 18.47 -5.94 9.66
CA LEU A 163 18.06 -5.22 8.45
C LEU A 163 19.06 -5.59 7.35
N HIS A 164 18.63 -6.35 6.35
CA HIS A 164 19.47 -6.76 5.23
C HIS A 164 19.02 -6.06 3.95
N ALA A 165 19.86 -5.19 3.39
CA ALA A 165 19.64 -4.57 2.10
C ALA A 165 19.94 -5.58 0.99
N MET A 166 18.96 -5.82 0.08
CA MET A 166 19.05 -6.92 -0.89
C MET A 166 20.11 -6.67 -1.97
N GLN A 167 20.04 -5.58 -2.70
CA GLN A 167 20.95 -5.25 -3.80
C GLN A 167 21.53 -3.86 -3.62
N ASP A 168 20.66 -2.85 -3.56
CA ASP A 168 21.07 -1.46 -3.44
C ASP A 168 21.14 -1.03 -1.99
N SER A 169 21.91 0.02 -1.70
CA SER A 169 21.92 0.64 -0.38
C SER A 169 20.53 1.19 -0.05
N VAL A 170 20.05 0.89 1.15
CA VAL A 170 18.74 1.34 1.62
C VAL A 170 18.93 2.36 2.73
N THR A 171 18.36 3.54 2.54
CA THR A 171 18.23 4.55 3.59
C THR A 171 16.84 4.43 4.21
N TYR A 172 16.77 4.45 5.53
CA TYR A 172 15.49 4.38 6.23
C TYR A 172 15.40 5.43 7.33
N TRP A 173 14.20 5.80 7.62
CA TRP A 173 13.82 6.66 8.72
C TRP A 173 13.14 5.82 9.80
N SER A 174 13.49 6.06 11.06
CA SER A 174 12.85 5.45 12.22
C SER A 174 12.65 6.47 13.32
N LEU A 175 11.75 6.21 14.23
CA LEU A 175 11.65 6.95 15.49
C LEU A 175 12.65 6.36 16.46
N ILE A 176 13.44 7.21 17.11
CA ILE A 176 14.32 6.82 18.22
C ILE A 176 14.08 7.73 19.42
N TRP A 177 14.45 7.27 20.60
CA TRP A 177 14.47 8.07 21.80
C TRP A 177 15.77 7.85 22.57
N ASN A 178 16.14 8.83 23.37
CA ASN A 178 17.36 8.80 24.17
C ASN A 178 17.03 8.39 25.61
N GLU A 179 17.76 7.43 26.15
CA GLU A 179 17.78 7.13 27.56
C GLU A 179 19.12 7.59 28.15
N PRO A 180 19.13 8.56 29.07
CA PRO A 180 20.37 8.92 29.78
C PRO A 180 20.73 7.81 30.76
N ILE A 181 21.91 7.20 30.57
CA ILE A 181 22.48 6.18 31.46
C ILE A 181 23.78 6.73 32.05
N GLY A 182 23.70 7.44 33.14
CA GLY A 182 24.87 8.12 33.73
C GLY A 182 25.45 9.18 32.79
N ALA A 183 26.75 9.02 32.43
CA ALA A 183 27.42 9.92 31.47
C ALA A 183 27.26 9.54 30.00
N THR A 184 26.52 8.47 29.69
CA THR A 184 26.29 7.97 28.33
C THR A 184 24.83 8.06 27.96
N THR A 185 24.54 8.08 26.67
CA THR A 185 23.17 8.06 26.15
C THR A 185 22.99 6.78 25.34
N ARG A 186 21.94 6.01 25.65
CA ARG A 186 21.52 4.88 24.85
C ARG A 186 20.43 5.34 23.87
N LEU A 187 20.57 4.95 22.62
CA LEU A 187 19.56 5.18 21.60
C LEU A 187 18.63 3.98 21.52
N HIS A 188 17.33 4.22 21.61
CA HIS A 188 16.31 3.21 21.46
C HIS A 188 15.45 3.52 20.24
N HIS A 189 15.07 2.48 19.48
CA HIS A 189 14.13 2.62 18.39
C HIS A 189 12.69 2.62 18.92
N ALA A 190 12.01 3.74 18.74
CA ALA A 190 10.64 3.92 19.22
C ALA A 190 9.57 3.30 18.31
N GLY A 191 9.96 2.74 17.17
CA GLY A 191 9.04 2.05 16.24
C GLY A 191 8.70 0.61 16.65
N GLN A 192 8.98 0.21 17.89
CA GLN A 192 8.66 -1.14 18.38
C GLN A 192 7.28 -1.16 19.02
N TYR A 193 6.47 -2.12 18.65
CA TYR A 193 5.26 -2.40 19.40
C TYR A 193 4.95 -3.89 19.46
N LEU A 194 4.24 -4.28 20.50
CA LEU A 194 3.76 -5.62 20.70
C LEU A 194 2.31 -5.71 20.23
N LYS A 195 2.08 -6.48 19.18
CA LYS A 195 0.77 -6.71 18.59
C LYS A 195 0.24 -8.06 19.06
N ALA A 196 -0.96 -8.11 19.65
CA ALA A 196 -1.55 -9.36 20.07
C ALA A 196 -1.79 -10.33 18.92
N CYS A 197 -1.63 -11.60 19.18
CA CYS A 197 -1.85 -12.71 18.25
C CYS A 197 -2.89 -13.67 18.88
N PRO A 198 -3.94 -14.09 18.17
CA PRO A 198 -4.12 -14.09 16.72
C PRO A 198 -4.51 -12.73 16.12
N PRO A 199 -4.43 -12.60 14.79
CA PRO A 199 -4.89 -11.41 14.08
C PRO A 199 -6.36 -11.11 14.40
N GLY A 200 -6.67 -9.81 14.56
CA GLY A 200 -8.02 -9.34 14.95
C GLY A 200 -8.17 -9.05 16.45
N ASP A 201 -7.23 -9.48 17.29
CA ASP A 201 -7.16 -9.01 18.65
C ASP A 201 -6.72 -7.55 18.67
N SER A 202 -7.54 -6.66 19.26
CA SER A 202 -7.27 -5.23 19.32
C SER A 202 -6.17 -4.84 20.31
N ARG A 203 -5.67 -5.80 21.11
CA ARG A 203 -4.60 -5.55 22.08
C ARG A 203 -3.31 -5.28 21.32
N ALA A 204 -2.83 -4.08 21.44
CA ALA A 204 -1.50 -3.68 20.99
C ALA A 204 -0.92 -2.74 22.05
N GLN A 205 0.36 -2.86 22.34
CA GLN A 205 1.04 -1.91 23.20
C GLN A 205 2.23 -1.35 22.46
N PHE A 206 2.23 -0.05 22.34
CA PHE A 206 3.30 0.71 21.74
C PHE A 206 4.21 1.26 22.84
N PHE A 207 5.49 0.92 22.75
CA PHE A 207 6.51 1.39 23.66
C PHE A 207 7.22 2.57 23.03
N TYR A 208 6.91 3.76 23.48
CA TYR A 208 7.60 4.98 23.08
C TYR A 208 7.69 5.96 24.24
N ASN A 209 8.71 6.78 24.22
CA ASN A 209 8.84 7.90 25.13
C ASN A 209 8.39 9.18 24.38
N GLN A 210 7.78 10.12 25.09
CA GLN A 210 7.35 11.42 24.54
C GLN A 210 8.48 12.27 23.94
N GLN A 211 9.75 11.89 24.15
CA GLN A 211 10.93 12.55 23.59
C GLN A 211 11.48 11.81 22.35
N CYS A 212 10.64 11.20 21.56
CA CYS A 212 11.05 10.58 20.31
C CYS A 212 11.46 11.63 19.26
N PHE A 213 12.45 11.32 18.48
CA PHE A 213 12.87 12.14 17.35
C PHE A 213 13.19 11.28 16.12
N PRO A 214 13.07 11.85 14.91
CA PRO A 214 13.39 11.13 13.70
C PRO A 214 14.89 10.85 13.60
N TYR A 215 15.23 9.66 13.17
CA TYR A 215 16.61 9.24 12.92
C TYR A 215 16.72 8.60 11.53
N ILE A 216 17.61 9.14 10.74
CA ILE A 216 17.92 8.62 9.41
C ILE A 216 19.17 7.75 9.50
N SER A 217 19.08 6.57 8.95
CA SER A 217 20.19 5.62 8.90
C SER A 217 20.18 4.82 7.61
N GLY A 218 21.27 4.11 7.33
CA GLY A 218 21.40 3.32 6.11
C GLY A 218 21.91 1.91 6.36
N VAL A 219 21.65 1.06 5.36
CA VAL A 219 22.23 -0.27 5.21
C VAL A 219 22.85 -0.33 3.82
N PRO A 220 24.16 -0.54 3.68
CA PRO A 220 24.80 -0.71 2.37
C PRO A 220 24.21 -1.90 1.62
N GLY A 221 24.22 -1.83 0.29
CA GLY A 221 23.71 -2.92 -0.55
C GLY A 221 24.44 -4.23 -0.32
N GLY A 222 23.68 -5.31 -0.13
CA GLY A 222 24.20 -6.64 0.20
C GLY A 222 24.61 -6.83 1.66
N ASP A 223 24.63 -5.76 2.48
CA ASP A 223 25.05 -5.84 3.88
C ASP A 223 23.87 -6.05 4.84
N THR A 224 24.22 -6.41 6.09
CA THR A 224 23.25 -6.53 7.19
C THR A 224 23.64 -5.63 8.34
N LYS A 225 22.72 -4.74 8.70
CA LYS A 225 22.81 -3.95 9.93
C LYS A 225 22.08 -4.68 11.06
N ARG A 226 22.76 -4.85 12.19
CA ARG A 226 22.19 -5.46 13.39
C ARG A 226 21.97 -4.40 14.45
N LEU A 227 20.76 -4.40 15.01
CA LEU A 227 20.37 -3.54 16.11
C LEU A 227 19.94 -4.45 17.26
N SER A 228 20.23 -4.06 18.50
CA SER A 228 19.82 -4.82 19.68
C SER A 228 19.34 -3.85 20.76
N GLU A 229 18.17 -4.13 21.31
CA GLU A 229 17.52 -3.29 22.30
C GLU A 229 16.97 -4.11 23.45
N GLU A 230 16.88 -3.47 24.61
CA GLU A 230 16.28 -4.06 25.80
C GLU A 230 14.98 -3.32 26.11
N LEU A 231 13.91 -4.08 26.19
CA LEU A 231 12.58 -3.59 26.55
C LEU A 231 12.19 -4.15 27.91
N THR A 232 11.99 -3.28 28.89
CA THR A 232 11.50 -3.69 30.22
C THR A 232 9.98 -3.63 30.24
N ILE A 233 9.37 -4.78 30.52
CA ILE A 233 7.94 -4.96 30.66
C ILE A 233 7.61 -5.09 32.13
N GLN A 234 6.82 -4.16 32.65
CA GLN A 234 6.44 -4.14 34.07
C GLN A 234 5.41 -5.24 34.40
N PRO A 235 5.38 -5.74 35.64
CA PRO A 235 4.32 -6.63 36.10
C PRO A 235 2.93 -6.05 35.82
N GLY A 236 2.06 -6.86 35.24
CA GLY A 236 0.69 -6.46 34.84
C GLY A 236 0.58 -5.55 33.61
N GLN A 237 1.68 -5.14 33.01
CA GLN A 237 1.67 -4.28 31.81
C GLN A 237 1.12 -5.01 30.58
N LEU A 238 1.38 -6.30 30.45
CA LEU A 238 0.79 -7.15 29.41
C LEU A 238 -0.14 -8.18 30.03
N SER A 239 -1.28 -8.39 29.40
CA SER A 239 -2.17 -9.52 29.72
C SER A 239 -1.55 -10.84 29.25
N ALA A 240 -1.96 -11.96 29.85
CA ALA A 240 -1.58 -13.28 29.35
C ALA A 240 -1.99 -13.45 27.88
N GLY A 241 -1.09 -13.99 27.07
CA GLY A 241 -1.31 -14.13 25.65
C GLY A 241 -0.02 -14.17 24.82
N ARG A 242 -0.19 -14.12 23.51
CA ARG A 242 0.92 -14.11 22.56
C ARG A 242 0.98 -12.75 21.86
N TYR A 243 2.19 -12.24 21.65
CA TYR A 243 2.43 -10.92 21.05
C TYR A 243 3.51 -11.02 19.98
N LEU A 244 3.22 -10.51 18.78
CA LEU A 244 4.23 -10.32 17.75
C LEU A 244 5.04 -9.07 18.04
N VAL A 245 6.35 -9.18 17.99
CA VAL A 245 7.27 -8.04 18.10
C VAL A 245 7.37 -7.42 16.72
N TRP A 246 6.85 -6.20 16.57
CA TRP A 246 6.72 -5.51 15.32
C TRP A 246 7.59 -4.25 15.30
N HIS A 247 8.30 -4.03 14.21
CA HIS A 247 9.08 -2.81 13.97
C HIS A 247 8.50 -2.04 12.80
N VAL A 248 8.56 -0.72 12.86
CA VAL A 248 8.14 0.14 11.77
C VAL A 248 9.29 1.03 11.34
N PHE A 249 9.60 0.97 10.06
CA PHE A 249 10.59 1.79 9.38
C PHE A 249 9.95 2.41 8.15
N TYR A 250 10.41 3.58 7.78
CA TYR A 250 10.07 4.16 6.50
C TYR A 250 11.32 4.17 5.63
N VAL A 251 11.32 3.40 4.57
CA VAL A 251 12.37 3.40 3.57
C VAL A 251 12.28 4.71 2.78
N LEU A 252 13.38 5.46 2.76
CA LEU A 252 13.49 6.69 1.98
C LEU A 252 13.87 6.30 0.55
N ASP A 253 12.95 6.54 -0.38
CA ASP A 253 13.12 6.32 -1.81
C ASP A 253 12.49 7.51 -2.54
N ASP A 254 13.27 8.20 -3.37
CA ASP A 254 12.81 9.34 -4.15
C ASP A 254 11.69 8.98 -5.14
N ALA A 255 11.56 7.69 -5.46
CA ALA A 255 10.47 7.19 -6.29
C ALA A 255 9.12 7.16 -5.55
N ILE A 256 9.10 7.27 -4.20
CA ILE A 256 7.86 7.28 -3.43
C ILE A 256 7.22 8.67 -3.53
N PRO A 257 6.01 8.79 -4.12
CA PRO A 257 5.33 10.07 -4.22
C PRO A 257 5.07 10.71 -2.86
N SER A 258 5.15 12.04 -2.81
CA SER A 258 4.96 12.81 -1.58
C SER A 258 3.58 12.62 -0.95
N ASN A 259 2.54 12.33 -1.76
CA ASN A 259 1.19 12.04 -1.28
C ASN A 259 1.10 10.67 -0.55
N ILE A 260 1.86 9.66 -0.97
CA ILE A 260 1.97 8.39 -0.22
C ILE A 260 2.72 8.62 1.10
N SER A 261 3.82 9.38 1.08
CA SER A 261 4.51 9.79 2.30
C SER A 261 3.59 10.53 3.26
N ALA A 262 2.79 11.49 2.75
CA ALA A 262 1.84 12.25 3.55
C ALA A 262 0.68 11.39 4.09
N PHE A 263 0.26 10.35 3.35
CA PHE A 263 -0.79 9.43 3.78
C PHE A 263 -0.39 8.66 5.05
N TYR A 264 0.88 8.24 5.13
CA TYR A 264 1.41 7.54 6.32
C TYR A 264 2.03 8.47 7.38
N GLY A 265 1.79 9.77 7.27
CA GLY A 265 2.37 10.80 8.13
C GLY A 265 3.56 11.45 7.42
N ASN A 266 3.54 12.75 7.31
CA ASN A 266 4.64 13.48 6.68
C ASN A 266 5.90 13.35 7.52
N LEU A 267 6.78 12.42 7.15
CA LEU A 267 7.93 11.99 7.95
C LEU A 267 8.99 13.07 8.13
N THR A 268 8.94 14.14 7.33
CA THR A 268 9.80 15.32 7.49
C THR A 268 9.35 16.23 8.63
N GLN A 269 8.14 15.99 9.18
CA GLN A 269 7.53 16.76 10.26
C GLN A 269 7.04 15.81 11.34
N PHE A 270 7.98 15.25 12.13
CA PHE A 270 7.59 14.49 13.31
C PHE A 270 6.66 15.35 14.19
N SER A 271 5.53 14.78 14.52
CA SER A 271 4.56 15.34 15.47
C SER A 271 4.29 14.31 16.56
N GLU A 272 4.25 14.75 17.81
CA GLU A 272 3.79 13.94 18.94
C GLU A 272 2.28 13.66 18.88
N ASP A 273 1.62 14.09 17.81
CA ASP A 273 0.21 13.83 17.57
C ASP A 273 -0.04 12.31 17.51
N PRO A 274 -0.94 11.77 18.34
CA PRO A 274 -1.34 10.36 18.28
C PRO A 274 -1.78 9.90 16.88
N GLN A 275 -2.36 10.78 16.07
CA GLN A 275 -2.74 10.47 14.68
C GLN A 275 -1.53 10.23 13.77
N PHE A 276 -0.42 10.95 14.02
CA PHE A 276 0.83 10.69 13.30
C PHE A 276 1.34 9.27 13.58
N ILE A 277 1.41 8.90 14.85
CA ILE A 277 1.88 7.58 15.27
C ILE A 277 0.99 6.47 14.70
N GLU A 278 -0.33 6.65 14.74
CA GLU A 278 -1.27 5.68 14.18
C GLU A 278 -1.06 5.48 12.68
N LYS A 279 -0.89 6.56 11.91
CA LYS A 279 -0.59 6.51 10.48
C LYS A 279 0.75 5.84 10.21
N TYR A 280 1.78 6.20 10.97
CA TYR A 280 3.12 5.62 10.87
C TYR A 280 3.09 4.10 11.08
N LEU A 281 2.34 3.61 12.07
CA LEU A 281 2.21 2.19 12.38
C LEU A 281 1.41 1.40 11.33
N ARG A 282 0.60 2.07 10.53
CA ARG A 282 -0.22 1.43 9.47
C ARG A 282 0.54 1.18 8.17
N GLN A 283 1.81 1.57 8.09
CA GLN A 283 2.59 1.31 6.89
C GLN A 283 2.63 -0.19 6.56
N PRO A 284 2.39 -0.57 5.31
CA PRO A 284 2.53 -1.94 4.88
C PRO A 284 4.01 -2.33 4.85
N LEU A 285 4.43 -3.10 5.84
CA LEU A 285 5.78 -3.66 5.92
C LEU A 285 5.70 -5.19 5.98
N LYS A 286 6.62 -5.87 5.32
CA LYS A 286 6.76 -7.32 5.38
C LYS A 286 8.01 -7.68 6.15
N GLN A 287 7.82 -8.39 7.26
CA GLN A 287 8.91 -8.72 8.16
C GLN A 287 8.72 -10.10 8.79
N GLN A 288 9.82 -10.76 9.06
CA GLN A 288 9.84 -11.94 9.91
C GLN A 288 9.88 -11.50 11.36
N THR A 289 8.75 -11.67 12.05
CA THR A 289 8.54 -11.21 13.42
C THR A 289 8.93 -12.28 14.44
N ALA A 290 9.38 -11.84 15.63
CA ALA A 290 9.50 -12.69 16.81
C ALA A 290 8.16 -12.78 17.57
N LEU A 291 8.01 -13.81 18.37
CA LEU A 291 6.84 -14.06 19.19
C LEU A 291 7.21 -14.03 20.67
N LEU A 292 6.58 -13.12 21.41
CA LEU A 292 6.63 -13.10 22.88
C LEU A 292 5.38 -13.80 23.44
N THR A 293 5.57 -14.75 24.34
CA THR A 293 4.49 -15.40 25.09
C THR A 293 4.45 -14.88 26.51
N VAL A 294 3.30 -14.37 26.94
CA VAL A 294 3.07 -13.92 28.31
C VAL A 294 2.16 -14.94 29.01
N LEU A 295 2.70 -15.63 30.00
CA LEU A 295 1.97 -16.60 30.83
C LEU A 295 1.23 -15.88 31.98
N PRO A 296 0.17 -16.49 32.52
CA PRO A 296 -0.56 -15.97 33.66
C PRO A 296 0.31 -15.74 34.89
#